data_57f197ef647a431a3e8ca24efdbf8e64
#
_entry.id   57f197ef647a431a3e8ca24efdbf8e64
#
_cell.length_a   1.000
_cell.length_b   1.000
_cell.length_c   1.000
_cell.angle_alpha   90.00
_cell.angle_beta   90.00
_cell.angle_gamma   90.00
#
_symmetry.space_group_name_H-M   'P 1'
#
loop_
_entity.id
_entity.type
_entity.pdbx_description
1 polymer ?
#
loop_
_entity_poly.entity_id
_entity_poly.type
_entity_poly.pdbx_seq_one_letter_code
_entity_poly.pdbx_strand_id
1 'polypeptide(L)'
;CLVGSEMCIRVSSLSAAVMMSSLLSPDPVKVLLLLRIYKEATDEKLKQRALIGWVFALDNGDFNLFPNIRESLKSLMADKGFRDELVELQMQVVFCMSAEQDTETIERDVMPNIIKNQNLEVTRFGIREKDENPMDDILHGDSSDKKIEEMEQGMRKMAEMQKRGADIYFGGFSKMKRFGFFFTLSNWFTPFYMLHPGLGHLPQEVRDTKFMSNLLSTMPFSDSDKYSIALAMSS
;
A
#
# COMPACT_ATOMS: atom_id res chain seq x y z
N CYS A 1 4.29 18.66 -9.51
CA CYS A 1 5.63 18.11 -9.26
C CYS A 1 5.87 16.96 -10.23
N LEU A 2 6.98 16.98 -10.99
CA LEU A 2 7.37 15.78 -11.75
C LEU A 2 7.65 14.67 -10.74
N VAL A 3 6.93 13.57 -10.87
CA VAL A 3 7.08 12.39 -10.00
C VAL A 3 8.55 11.99 -10.02
N GLY A 4 9.22 12.05 -8.86
CA GLY A 4 10.63 11.72 -8.73
C GLY A 4 11.59 12.91 -8.69
N SER A 5 11.12 14.18 -8.65
CA SER A 5 12.03 15.28 -8.37
C SER A 5 12.55 15.13 -6.93
N GLU A 6 13.85 15.38 -6.75
CA GLU A 6 14.52 15.28 -5.45
C GLU A 6 13.81 16.10 -4.36
N MET A 7 13.26 17.26 -4.74
CA MET A 7 12.50 18.13 -3.83
C MET A 7 11.21 17.45 -3.34
N CYS A 8 10.45 16.79 -4.22
CA CYS A 8 9.23 16.07 -3.83
C CYS A 8 9.53 14.92 -2.87
N ILE A 9 10.60 14.18 -3.12
CA ILE A 9 11.06 13.10 -2.23
C ILE A 9 11.42 13.66 -0.85
N ARG A 10 12.17 14.74 -0.79
CA ARG A 10 12.57 15.39 0.48
C ARG A 10 11.37 15.88 1.28
N VAL A 11 10.42 16.58 0.64
CA VAL A 11 9.23 17.09 1.32
C VAL A 11 8.32 15.94 1.78
N SER A 12 8.16 14.90 0.97
CA SER A 12 7.39 13.71 1.37
C SER A 12 8.05 12.96 2.53
N SER A 13 9.38 12.84 2.54
CA SER A 13 10.14 12.23 3.64
C SER A 13 10.01 13.06 4.93
N LEU A 14 10.09 14.39 4.81
CA LEU A 14 9.88 15.30 5.95
C LEU A 14 8.46 15.16 6.50
N SER A 15 7.44 15.15 5.66
CA SER A 15 6.05 14.96 6.05
C SER A 15 5.85 13.63 6.80
N ALA A 16 6.42 12.53 6.30
CA ALA A 16 6.39 11.24 6.96
C ALA A 16 7.10 11.26 8.32
N ALA A 17 8.27 11.90 8.41
CA ALA A 17 9.02 12.03 9.66
C ALA A 17 8.26 12.87 10.72
N VAL A 18 7.61 13.96 10.30
CA VAL A 18 6.79 14.80 11.18
C VAL A 18 5.58 14.03 11.68
N MET A 19 4.90 13.29 10.80
CA MET A 19 3.79 12.40 11.16
C MET A 19 4.22 11.38 12.22
N MET A 20 5.27 10.62 11.95
CA MET A 20 5.79 9.61 12.89
C MET A 20 6.20 10.22 14.24
N SER A 21 6.87 11.37 14.19
CA SER A 21 7.26 12.10 15.40
C SER A 21 6.04 12.60 16.19
N SER A 22 4.95 12.97 15.51
CA SER A 22 3.70 13.40 16.14
C SER A 22 2.99 12.27 16.85
N LEU A 23 3.04 11.05 16.31
CA LEU A 23 2.47 9.85 16.92
C LEU A 23 3.23 9.44 18.19
N LEU A 24 4.54 9.65 18.21
CA LEU A 24 5.38 9.30 19.36
C LEU A 24 5.32 10.39 20.48
N SER A 25 5.24 11.63 20.08
CA SER A 25 5.25 12.80 20.99
C SER A 25 4.34 13.86 20.42
N PRO A 26 3.10 13.97 20.95
CA PRO A 26 2.15 15.01 20.55
C PRO A 26 2.74 16.40 20.72
N ASP A 27 2.70 17.20 19.65
CA ASP A 27 3.22 18.58 19.62
C ASP A 27 2.36 19.44 18.70
N PRO A 28 1.78 20.53 19.19
CA PRO A 28 0.94 21.43 18.39
C PRO A 28 1.64 22.01 17.16
N VAL A 29 2.94 22.24 17.24
CA VAL A 29 3.72 22.78 16.11
C VAL A 29 3.77 21.77 14.97
N LYS A 30 3.93 20.49 15.27
CA LYS A 30 3.94 19.41 14.27
C LYS A 30 2.57 19.28 13.59
N VAL A 31 1.48 19.33 14.38
CA VAL A 31 0.11 19.29 13.85
C VAL A 31 -0.14 20.48 12.93
N LEU A 32 0.24 21.70 13.35
CA LEU A 32 0.09 22.89 12.52
C LEU A 32 0.90 22.82 11.23
N LEU A 33 2.09 22.24 11.28
CA LEU A 33 2.91 22.01 10.10
C LEU A 33 2.22 21.05 9.12
N LEU A 34 1.68 19.93 9.60
CA LEU A 34 0.93 18.98 8.77
C LEU A 34 -0.33 19.61 8.17
N LEU A 35 -1.08 20.39 8.95
CA LEU A 35 -2.25 21.14 8.47
C LEU A 35 -1.85 22.16 7.39
N ARG A 36 -0.70 22.83 7.55
CA ARG A 36 -0.18 23.76 6.56
C ARG A 36 0.22 23.04 5.27
N ILE A 37 0.94 21.92 5.38
CA ILE A 37 1.29 21.09 4.22
C ILE A 37 0.02 20.66 3.49
N TYR A 38 -1.01 20.20 4.20
CA TYR A 38 -2.29 19.82 3.60
C TYR A 38 -2.93 20.97 2.80
N LYS A 39 -2.90 22.19 3.33
CA LYS A 39 -3.50 23.37 2.68
C LYS A 39 -2.71 23.87 1.45
N GLU A 40 -1.39 23.80 1.51
CA GLU A 40 -0.49 24.44 0.54
C GLU A 40 0.07 23.48 -0.51
N ALA A 41 0.01 22.15 -0.26
CA ALA A 41 0.55 21.18 -1.18
C ALA A 41 -0.27 21.11 -2.49
N THR A 42 0.45 21.16 -3.61
CA THR A 42 -0.09 20.95 -4.96
C THR A 42 0.00 19.49 -5.40
N ASP A 43 0.86 18.71 -4.75
CA ASP A 43 1.01 17.28 -5.00
C ASP A 43 -0.01 16.52 -4.15
N GLU A 44 -0.87 15.73 -4.81
CA GLU A 44 -1.98 15.05 -4.17
C GLU A 44 -1.50 13.99 -3.15
N LYS A 45 -0.41 13.27 -3.45
CA LYS A 45 0.14 12.27 -2.52
C LYS A 45 0.67 12.92 -1.25
N LEU A 46 1.30 14.07 -1.38
CA LEU A 46 1.80 14.82 -0.24
C LEU A 46 0.64 15.38 0.59
N LYS A 47 -0.41 15.88 -0.05
CA LYS A 47 -1.63 16.36 0.60
C LYS A 47 -2.30 15.24 1.40
N GLN A 48 -2.48 14.06 0.80
CA GLN A 48 -3.06 12.90 1.49
C GLN A 48 -2.20 12.40 2.65
N ARG A 49 -0.87 12.36 2.50
CA ARG A 49 0.04 12.04 3.62
C ARG A 49 -0.11 13.02 4.77
N ALA A 50 -0.22 14.29 4.47
CA ALA A 50 -0.41 15.31 5.49
C ALA A 50 -1.79 15.19 6.16
N LEU A 51 -2.85 14.87 5.40
CA LEU A 51 -4.20 14.61 5.91
C LEU A 51 -4.17 13.46 6.92
N ILE A 52 -3.64 12.31 6.54
CA ILE A 52 -3.50 11.15 7.43
C ILE A 52 -2.68 11.53 8.66
N GLY A 53 -1.55 12.21 8.44
CA GLY A 53 -0.62 12.57 9.50
C GLY A 53 -1.23 13.43 10.58
N TRP A 54 -1.94 14.51 10.24
CA TRP A 54 -2.53 15.38 11.25
C TRP A 54 -3.78 14.77 11.89
N VAL A 55 -4.57 13.95 11.17
CA VAL A 55 -5.73 13.25 11.75
C VAL A 55 -5.27 12.31 12.87
N PHE A 56 -4.29 11.45 12.60
CA PHE A 56 -3.75 10.56 13.61
C PHE A 56 -2.99 11.30 14.73
N ALA A 57 -2.32 12.42 14.42
CA ALA A 57 -1.65 13.21 15.43
C ALA A 57 -2.64 13.86 16.41
N LEU A 58 -3.84 14.26 15.96
CA LEU A 58 -4.89 14.80 16.83
C LEU A 58 -5.46 13.79 17.82
N ASP A 59 -5.56 12.53 17.39
CA ASP A 59 -6.08 11.46 18.25
C ASP A 59 -5.17 11.19 19.46
N ASN A 60 -3.87 11.42 19.33
CA ASN A 60 -2.88 11.20 20.36
C ASN A 60 -2.68 12.35 21.37
N GLY A 61 -3.34 13.50 21.18
CA GLY A 61 -3.12 14.67 22.00
C GLY A 61 -4.38 15.47 22.32
N ASP A 62 -4.44 16.09 23.51
CA ASP A 62 -5.50 17.02 23.84
C ASP A 62 -5.20 18.42 23.24
N PHE A 63 -5.47 18.55 21.94
CA PHE A 63 -5.25 19.79 21.20
C PHE A 63 -6.41 20.79 21.30
N ASN A 64 -7.45 20.50 22.05
CA ASN A 64 -8.57 21.42 22.29
C ASN A 64 -8.14 22.72 22.97
N LEU A 65 -7.02 22.66 23.71
CA LEU A 65 -6.42 23.81 24.39
C LEU A 65 -5.68 24.77 23.47
N PHE A 66 -5.47 24.40 22.18
CA PHE A 66 -4.71 25.21 21.23
C PHE A 66 -5.63 25.93 20.24
N PRO A 67 -5.88 27.25 20.42
CA PRO A 67 -6.81 28.03 19.58
C PRO A 67 -6.45 27.99 18.09
N ASN A 68 -5.17 28.07 17.76
CA ASN A 68 -4.68 28.07 16.37
C ASN A 68 -5.04 26.79 15.62
N ILE A 69 -4.95 25.63 16.27
CA ILE A 69 -5.36 24.35 15.67
C ILE A 69 -6.87 24.35 15.48
N ARG A 70 -7.62 24.76 16.50
CA ARG A 70 -9.09 24.81 16.44
C ARG A 70 -9.59 25.73 15.31
N GLU A 71 -9.02 26.91 15.15
CA GLU A 71 -9.37 27.84 14.08
C GLU A 71 -9.04 27.27 12.70
N SER A 72 -7.86 26.66 12.56
CA SER A 72 -7.46 26.00 11.31
C SER A 72 -8.42 24.87 10.92
N LEU A 73 -8.84 24.05 11.88
CA LEU A 73 -9.81 22.97 11.67
C LEU A 73 -11.20 23.51 11.35
N LYS A 74 -11.68 24.55 12.06
CA LYS A 74 -12.96 25.19 11.74
C LYS A 74 -13.00 25.71 10.30
N SER A 75 -11.91 26.35 9.86
CA SER A 75 -11.78 26.85 8.49
C SER A 75 -11.84 25.72 7.47
N LEU A 76 -11.17 24.60 7.71
CA LEU A 76 -11.21 23.42 6.84
C LEU A 76 -12.58 22.75 6.84
N MET A 77 -13.21 22.60 8.00
CA MET A 77 -14.55 21.99 8.12
C MET A 77 -15.66 22.82 7.45
N ALA A 78 -15.43 24.07 7.14
CA ALA A 78 -16.37 24.89 6.35
C ALA A 78 -16.37 24.45 4.87
N ASP A 79 -15.26 23.91 4.36
CA ASP A 79 -15.15 23.41 3.00
C ASP A 79 -15.82 22.03 2.85
N LYS A 80 -16.68 21.90 1.83
CA LYS A 80 -17.36 20.63 1.55
C LYS A 80 -16.37 19.57 1.05
N GLY A 81 -15.43 19.94 0.15
CA GLY A 81 -14.44 19.03 -0.41
C GLY A 81 -13.59 18.39 0.68
N PHE A 82 -13.16 19.18 1.65
CA PHE A 82 -12.44 18.68 2.81
C PHE A 82 -13.25 17.68 3.65
N ARG A 83 -14.53 17.96 3.89
CA ARG A 83 -15.38 17.02 4.64
C ARG A 83 -15.56 15.69 3.90
N ASP A 84 -15.68 15.74 2.58
CA ASP A 84 -15.80 14.54 1.75
C ASP A 84 -14.49 13.72 1.81
N GLU A 85 -13.32 14.35 1.69
CA GLU A 85 -12.00 13.70 1.87
C GLU A 85 -11.85 13.07 3.28
N LEU A 86 -12.34 13.75 4.31
CA LEU A 86 -12.26 13.24 5.69
C LEU A 86 -13.17 12.00 5.90
N VAL A 87 -14.35 12.00 5.30
CA VAL A 87 -15.25 10.83 5.32
C VAL A 87 -14.60 9.66 4.58
N GLU A 88 -13.99 9.90 3.43
CA GLU A 88 -13.26 8.87 2.69
C GLU A 88 -12.10 8.29 3.51
N LEU A 89 -11.31 9.14 4.18
CA LEU A 89 -10.27 8.68 5.09
C LEU A 89 -10.82 7.79 6.21
N GLN A 90 -11.93 8.20 6.84
CA GLN A 90 -12.57 7.41 7.90
C GLN A 90 -13.01 6.04 7.39
N MET A 91 -13.58 5.98 6.19
CA MET A 91 -13.95 4.71 5.56
C MET A 91 -12.72 3.83 5.31
N GLN A 92 -11.62 4.39 4.82
CA GLN A 92 -10.37 3.66 4.62
C GLN A 92 -9.80 3.10 5.93
N VAL A 93 -9.85 3.87 7.02
CA VAL A 93 -9.44 3.37 8.35
C VAL A 93 -10.29 2.17 8.78
N VAL A 94 -11.62 2.22 8.57
CA VAL A 94 -12.51 1.09 8.88
C VAL A 94 -12.17 -0.13 8.03
N PHE A 95 -11.87 0.04 6.74
CA PHE A 95 -11.45 -1.07 5.87
C PHE A 95 -10.10 -1.66 6.33
N CYS A 96 -9.15 -0.82 6.75
CA CYS A 96 -7.89 -1.32 7.31
C CYS A 96 -8.08 -2.19 8.56
N MET A 97 -9.10 -1.92 9.36
CA MET A 97 -9.41 -2.73 10.55
C MET A 97 -9.87 -4.16 10.20
N SER A 98 -10.46 -4.36 9.03
CA SER A 98 -10.88 -5.68 8.52
C SER A 98 -9.85 -6.38 7.63
N ALA A 99 -8.72 -5.75 7.34
CA ALA A 99 -7.74 -6.25 6.37
C ALA A 99 -7.20 -7.65 6.70
N GLU A 100 -7.05 -7.99 7.97
CA GLU A 100 -6.61 -9.32 8.41
C GLU A 100 -7.66 -10.40 8.08
N GLN A 101 -8.94 -10.15 8.39
CA GLN A 101 -10.05 -11.05 8.08
C GLN A 101 -10.25 -11.22 6.57
N ASP A 102 -10.11 -10.12 5.82
CA ASP A 102 -10.17 -10.15 4.36
C ASP A 102 -9.04 -11.00 3.78
N THR A 103 -7.82 -10.87 4.33
CA THR A 103 -6.67 -11.70 3.95
C THR A 103 -6.92 -13.18 4.23
N GLU A 104 -7.39 -13.54 5.42
CA GLU A 104 -7.74 -14.93 5.76
C GLU A 104 -8.78 -15.50 4.80
N THR A 105 -9.78 -14.68 4.42
CA THR A 105 -10.80 -15.08 3.46
C THR A 105 -10.22 -15.33 2.07
N ILE A 106 -9.32 -14.46 1.61
CA ILE A 106 -8.64 -14.62 0.32
C ILE A 106 -7.77 -15.88 0.34
N GLU A 107 -6.98 -16.08 1.38
CA GLU A 107 -6.08 -17.24 1.49
C GLU A 107 -6.82 -18.58 1.59
N ARG A 108 -7.97 -18.60 2.28
CA ARG A 108 -8.75 -19.82 2.48
C ARG A 108 -9.66 -20.15 1.30
N ASP A 109 -10.34 -19.15 0.76
CA ASP A 109 -11.47 -19.37 -0.14
C ASP A 109 -11.16 -19.04 -1.60
N VAL A 110 -10.16 -18.19 -1.85
CA VAL A 110 -9.86 -17.68 -3.21
C VAL A 110 -8.56 -18.27 -3.76
N MET A 111 -7.49 -18.18 -2.98
CA MET A 111 -6.16 -18.61 -3.43
C MET A 111 -6.08 -20.09 -3.81
N PRO A 112 -6.71 -21.04 -3.09
CA PRO A 112 -6.66 -22.45 -3.47
C PRO A 112 -7.24 -22.71 -4.87
N ASN A 113 -8.30 -22.00 -5.23
CA ASN A 113 -8.94 -22.15 -6.54
C ASN A 113 -8.08 -21.55 -7.66
N ILE A 114 -7.41 -20.44 -7.41
CA ILE A 114 -6.50 -19.82 -8.39
C ILE A 114 -5.24 -20.70 -8.58
N ILE A 115 -4.64 -21.17 -7.49
CA ILE A 115 -3.39 -21.93 -7.54
C ILE A 115 -3.59 -23.30 -8.19
N LYS A 116 -4.65 -24.02 -7.82
CA LYS A 116 -4.96 -25.34 -8.40
C LYS A 116 -5.16 -25.28 -9.92
N ASN A 117 -5.71 -24.18 -10.40
CA ASN A 117 -6.11 -24.02 -11.80
C ASN A 117 -5.00 -23.49 -12.73
N GLN A 118 -3.93 -22.93 -12.15
CA GLN A 118 -2.79 -22.42 -12.93
C GLN A 118 -1.60 -23.38 -12.99
N ASN A 119 -1.75 -24.65 -12.59
CA ASN A 119 -0.64 -25.60 -12.44
C ASN A 119 0.53 -25.02 -11.61
N LEU A 120 0.21 -24.14 -10.66
CA LEU A 120 1.20 -23.51 -9.81
C LEU A 120 1.35 -24.28 -8.51
N GLU A 121 2.58 -24.52 -8.10
CA GLU A 121 2.93 -25.10 -6.82
C GLU A 121 3.53 -24.04 -5.92
N VAL A 122 2.95 -23.86 -4.72
CA VAL A 122 3.51 -22.96 -3.71
C VAL A 122 4.62 -23.70 -2.97
N THR A 123 5.85 -23.29 -3.25
CA THR A 123 7.03 -23.82 -2.56
C THR A 123 7.49 -22.85 -1.45
N ARG A 124 8.40 -23.31 -0.59
CA ARG A 124 9.05 -22.45 0.42
C ARG A 124 9.79 -21.24 -0.17
N PHE A 125 10.11 -21.29 -1.46
CA PHE A 125 10.90 -20.28 -2.18
C PHE A 125 10.07 -19.43 -3.15
N GLY A 126 8.74 -19.65 -3.22
CA GLY A 126 7.84 -18.92 -4.12
C GLY A 126 6.87 -19.84 -4.86
N ILE A 127 6.24 -19.28 -5.88
CA ILE A 127 5.32 -20.00 -6.76
C ILE A 127 6.13 -20.57 -7.94
N ARG A 128 6.03 -21.85 -8.19
CA ARG A 128 6.67 -22.55 -9.32
C ARG A 128 5.59 -23.13 -10.22
N GLU A 129 5.79 -23.07 -11.52
CA GLU A 129 4.99 -23.82 -12.48
C GLU A 129 5.26 -25.33 -12.30
N LYS A 130 4.20 -26.13 -12.22
CA LYS A 130 4.32 -27.60 -12.29
C LYS A 130 4.68 -27.98 -13.72
N ASP A 131 5.65 -28.86 -13.89
CA ASP A 131 5.92 -29.49 -15.16
C ASP A 131 4.65 -30.20 -15.66
N GLU A 132 4.07 -29.71 -16.74
CA GLU A 132 2.91 -30.30 -17.36
C GLU A 132 3.27 -31.68 -17.92
N ASN A 133 2.56 -32.72 -17.45
CA ASN A 133 2.62 -34.02 -18.06
C ASN A 133 1.56 -34.05 -19.18
N PRO A 134 1.94 -34.01 -20.48
CA PRO A 134 0.97 -33.90 -21.58
C PRO A 134 -0.07 -35.03 -21.64
N MET A 135 0.14 -36.07 -20.86
CA MET A 135 -0.72 -37.27 -20.82
C MET A 135 -1.89 -37.12 -19.84
N ASP A 136 -1.79 -36.23 -18.83
CA ASP A 136 -2.87 -35.97 -17.88
C ASP A 136 -4.00 -35.13 -18.49
N ASP A 137 -3.69 -34.24 -19.41
CA ASP A 137 -4.67 -33.37 -20.09
C ASP A 137 -5.59 -34.15 -21.05
N ILE A 138 -5.08 -35.25 -21.61
CA ILE A 138 -5.85 -36.11 -22.53
C ILE A 138 -6.82 -37.03 -21.77
N LEU A 139 -6.49 -37.38 -20.55
CA LEU A 139 -7.30 -38.31 -19.72
C LEU A 139 -8.41 -37.62 -18.93
N HIS A 140 -8.35 -36.32 -18.72
CA HIS A 140 -9.25 -35.57 -17.85
C HIS A 140 -9.86 -34.31 -18.51
N GLY A 141 -10.20 -34.35 -19.79
CA GLY A 141 -10.79 -33.26 -20.54
C GLY A 141 -12.03 -32.58 -19.92
N ASP A 142 -12.75 -33.30 -19.07
CA ASP A 142 -13.92 -32.79 -18.32
C ASP A 142 -13.52 -31.94 -17.08
N SER A 143 -12.23 -31.92 -16.73
CA SER A 143 -11.74 -31.18 -15.59
C SER A 143 -11.38 -29.72 -15.90
N SER A 144 -11.17 -29.38 -17.18
CA SER A 144 -10.73 -28.05 -17.61
C SER A 144 -11.84 -27.01 -17.44
N ASP A 145 -13.09 -27.36 -17.79
CA ASP A 145 -14.22 -26.44 -17.68
C ASP A 145 -14.56 -26.10 -16.20
N LYS A 146 -14.50 -27.10 -15.33
CA LYS A 146 -14.66 -26.90 -13.88
C LYS A 146 -13.55 -26.04 -13.28
N LYS A 147 -12.32 -26.24 -13.72
CA LYS A 147 -11.17 -25.41 -13.27
C LYS A 147 -11.33 -23.97 -13.68
N ILE A 148 -11.75 -23.71 -14.93
CA ILE A 148 -12.01 -22.35 -15.43
C ILE A 148 -13.14 -21.70 -14.62
N GLU A 149 -14.23 -22.43 -14.34
CA GLU A 149 -15.35 -21.92 -13.55
C GLU A 149 -14.95 -21.57 -12.11
N GLU A 150 -14.17 -22.43 -11.44
CA GLU A 150 -13.63 -22.18 -10.10
C GLU A 150 -12.71 -20.94 -10.07
N MET A 151 -11.87 -20.76 -11.09
CA MET A 151 -11.01 -19.59 -11.24
C MET A 151 -11.83 -18.32 -11.46
N GLU A 152 -12.83 -18.35 -12.33
CA GLU A 152 -13.74 -17.22 -12.57
C GLU A 152 -14.50 -16.84 -11.28
N GLN A 153 -14.97 -17.82 -10.53
CA GLN A 153 -15.63 -17.56 -9.24
C GLN A 153 -14.66 -16.91 -8.23
N GLY A 154 -13.42 -17.39 -8.16
CA GLY A 154 -12.38 -16.79 -7.32
C GLY A 154 -12.08 -15.34 -7.70
N MET A 155 -11.91 -15.06 -8.99
CA MET A 155 -11.67 -13.71 -9.50
C MET A 155 -12.88 -12.79 -9.25
N ARG A 156 -14.10 -13.30 -9.45
CA ARG A 156 -15.33 -12.53 -9.18
C ARG A 156 -15.42 -12.17 -7.69
N LYS A 157 -15.13 -13.11 -6.80
CA LYS A 157 -15.10 -12.88 -5.35
C LYS A 157 -14.06 -11.83 -4.96
N MET A 158 -12.83 -11.90 -5.53
CA MET A 158 -11.81 -10.85 -5.33
C MET A 158 -12.29 -9.48 -5.79
N ALA A 159 -12.88 -9.40 -6.98
CA ALA A 159 -13.41 -8.13 -7.51
C ALA A 159 -14.53 -7.55 -6.63
N GLU A 160 -15.40 -8.39 -6.06
CA GLU A 160 -16.43 -7.97 -5.12
C GLU A 160 -15.83 -7.47 -3.80
N MET A 161 -14.81 -8.14 -3.28
CA MET A 161 -14.09 -7.71 -2.08
C MET A 161 -13.41 -6.36 -2.32
N GLN A 162 -12.74 -6.18 -3.45
CA GLN A 162 -12.11 -4.92 -3.83
C GLN A 162 -13.14 -3.78 -3.96
N LYS A 163 -14.31 -4.03 -4.55
CA LYS A 163 -15.41 -3.05 -4.65
C LYS A 163 -15.95 -2.61 -3.29
N ARG A 164 -15.86 -3.47 -2.28
CA ARG A 164 -16.24 -3.16 -0.89
C ARG A 164 -15.15 -2.43 -0.12
N GLY A 165 -13.98 -2.18 -0.74
CA GLY A 165 -12.86 -1.49 -0.15
C GLY A 165 -11.81 -2.39 0.51
N ALA A 166 -11.90 -3.72 0.38
CA ALA A 166 -10.87 -4.62 0.89
C ALA A 166 -9.54 -4.43 0.14
N ASP A 167 -8.44 -4.41 0.89
CA ASP A 167 -7.10 -4.42 0.31
C ASP A 167 -6.71 -5.86 -0.07
N ILE A 168 -7.01 -6.22 -1.30
CA ILE A 168 -6.72 -7.56 -1.84
C ILE A 168 -5.22 -7.87 -1.95
N TYR A 169 -4.36 -6.87 -1.85
CA TYR A 169 -2.90 -7.01 -1.92
C TYR A 169 -2.25 -7.15 -0.54
N PHE A 170 -2.95 -6.76 0.52
CA PHE A 170 -2.41 -6.70 1.88
C PHE A 170 -1.75 -8.01 2.31
N GLY A 171 -2.41 -9.16 2.14
CA GLY A 171 -1.89 -10.46 2.57
C GLY A 171 -0.57 -10.84 1.90
N GLY A 172 -0.43 -10.58 0.60
CA GLY A 172 0.81 -10.83 -0.14
C GLY A 172 1.94 -9.91 0.33
N PHE A 173 1.70 -8.61 0.35
CA PHE A 173 2.72 -7.63 0.71
C PHE A 173 3.08 -7.63 2.20
N SER A 174 2.14 -7.96 3.10
CA SER A 174 2.44 -8.08 4.52
C SER A 174 3.49 -9.18 4.80
N LYS A 175 3.42 -10.30 4.07
CA LYS A 175 4.42 -11.38 4.15
C LYS A 175 5.80 -10.95 3.63
N MET A 176 5.84 -10.03 2.66
CA MET A 176 7.09 -9.47 2.12
C MET A 176 7.73 -8.41 3.02
N LYS A 177 7.00 -7.85 4.01
CA LYS A 177 7.54 -6.87 4.98
C LYS A 177 8.57 -7.46 5.97
N ARG A 178 8.90 -8.74 5.87
CA ARG A 178 9.96 -9.40 6.64
C ARG A 178 11.39 -9.08 6.19
N PHE A 179 11.59 -8.37 5.09
CA PHE A 179 12.92 -7.88 4.71
C PHE A 179 13.50 -6.94 5.79
N GLY A 180 14.79 -7.01 6.03
CA GLY A 180 15.48 -6.18 7.04
C GLY A 180 15.26 -4.67 6.87
N PHE A 181 14.99 -4.23 5.64
CA PHE A 181 14.57 -2.86 5.33
C PHE A 181 13.38 -2.40 6.19
N PHE A 182 12.40 -3.27 6.42
CA PHE A 182 11.19 -2.95 7.17
C PHE A 182 11.31 -3.10 8.68
N PHE A 183 12.46 -3.52 9.20
CA PHE A 183 12.72 -3.52 10.66
C PHE A 183 12.85 -2.11 11.21
N THR A 184 13.12 -1.14 10.35
CA THR A 184 13.09 0.28 10.70
C THR A 184 11.72 0.86 10.32
N LEU A 185 10.94 1.27 11.32
CA LEU A 185 9.55 1.72 11.12
C LEU A 185 9.42 2.89 10.14
N SER A 186 10.39 3.82 10.12
CA SER A 186 10.37 4.95 9.16
C SER A 186 10.37 4.50 7.70
N ASN A 187 10.93 3.33 7.39
CA ASN A 187 10.99 2.81 6.03
C ASN A 187 9.61 2.41 5.47
N TRP A 188 8.62 2.16 6.34
CA TRP A 188 7.23 1.90 5.93
C TRP A 188 6.57 3.13 5.30
N PHE A 189 7.02 4.31 5.67
CA PHE A 189 6.45 5.59 5.26
C PHE A 189 7.35 6.38 4.31
N THR A 190 8.53 5.84 3.99
CA THR A 190 9.48 6.47 3.07
C THR A 190 8.89 6.48 1.65
N PRO A 191 8.83 7.62 0.96
CA PRO A 191 8.41 7.68 -0.43
C PRO A 191 9.32 6.82 -1.30
N PHE A 192 8.74 6.12 -2.28
CA PHE A 192 9.51 5.23 -3.13
C PHE A 192 10.38 6.01 -4.13
N TYR A 193 11.67 5.66 -4.18
CA TYR A 193 12.60 6.08 -5.23
C TYR A 193 13.72 5.04 -5.42
N MET A 194 14.06 4.78 -6.68
CA MET A 194 14.98 3.70 -7.05
C MET A 194 16.41 3.86 -6.52
N LEU A 195 16.84 5.10 -6.25
CA LEU A 195 18.18 5.40 -5.72
C LEU A 195 18.25 5.34 -4.19
N HIS A 196 17.22 4.80 -3.53
CA HIS A 196 17.24 4.65 -2.08
C HIS A 196 18.41 3.76 -1.64
N PRO A 197 19.20 4.15 -0.61
CA PRO A 197 20.35 3.36 -0.15
C PRO A 197 19.99 1.90 0.19
N GLY A 198 18.79 1.65 0.73
CA GLY A 198 18.27 0.31 1.02
C GLY A 198 18.10 -0.60 -0.22
N LEU A 199 18.09 -0.03 -1.42
CA LEU A 199 18.07 -0.74 -2.70
C LEU A 199 19.44 -0.83 -3.36
N GLY A 200 20.51 -0.50 -2.64
CA GLY A 200 21.87 -0.47 -3.17
C GLY A 200 22.36 -1.79 -3.74
N HIS A 201 21.81 -2.90 -3.28
CA HIS A 201 22.13 -4.25 -3.73
C HIS A 201 21.45 -4.68 -5.04
N LEU A 202 20.48 -3.91 -5.53
CA LEU A 202 19.82 -4.19 -6.80
C LEU A 202 20.82 -4.05 -7.96
N PRO A 203 20.98 -5.06 -8.83
CA PRO A 203 21.76 -4.93 -10.06
C PRO A 203 21.29 -3.78 -10.90
N GLN A 204 22.21 -3.06 -11.53
CA GLN A 204 21.87 -1.90 -12.36
C GLN A 204 20.97 -2.29 -13.54
N GLU A 205 21.20 -3.49 -14.09
CA GLU A 205 20.38 -4.08 -15.14
C GLU A 205 18.90 -4.20 -14.76
N VAL A 206 18.62 -4.52 -13.49
CA VAL A 206 17.23 -4.62 -12.97
C VAL A 206 16.64 -3.22 -12.79
N ARG A 207 17.44 -2.26 -12.30
CA ARG A 207 16.97 -0.88 -12.07
C ARG A 207 16.56 -0.18 -13.37
N ASP A 208 17.32 -0.41 -14.44
CA ASP A 208 17.17 0.30 -15.72
C ASP A 208 16.15 -0.38 -16.65
N THR A 209 15.52 -1.48 -16.22
CA THR A 209 14.50 -2.14 -17.04
C THR A 209 13.26 -1.29 -17.19
N LYS A 210 12.76 -1.16 -18.43
CA LYS A 210 11.44 -0.55 -18.70
C LYS A 210 10.32 -1.28 -17.94
N PHE A 211 10.47 -2.57 -17.71
CA PHE A 211 9.54 -3.39 -16.94
C PHE A 211 9.42 -2.87 -15.51
N MET A 212 10.54 -2.67 -14.80
CA MET A 212 10.52 -2.11 -13.43
C MET A 212 9.93 -0.72 -13.39
N SER A 213 10.33 0.15 -14.31
CA SER A 213 9.77 1.50 -14.41
C SER A 213 8.25 1.47 -14.59
N ASN A 214 7.74 0.63 -15.50
CA ASN A 214 6.31 0.49 -15.73
C ASN A 214 5.59 -0.15 -14.53
N LEU A 215 6.13 -1.24 -13.97
CA LEU A 215 5.55 -1.91 -12.80
C LEU A 215 5.36 -0.94 -11.65
N LEU A 216 6.38 -0.13 -11.35
CA LEU A 216 6.37 0.78 -10.21
C LEU A 216 5.61 2.09 -10.46
N SER A 217 5.38 2.48 -11.72
CA SER A 217 4.66 3.72 -12.07
C SER A 217 3.18 3.51 -12.33
N THR A 218 2.80 2.38 -12.94
CA THR A 218 1.42 2.13 -13.41
C THR A 218 0.56 1.34 -12.43
N MET A 219 1.20 0.53 -11.56
CA MET A 219 0.46 -0.29 -10.61
C MET A 219 0.03 0.52 -9.37
N PRO A 220 -1.18 0.24 -8.83
CA PRO A 220 -1.73 0.96 -7.67
C PRO A 220 -1.12 0.50 -6.34
N PHE A 221 0.21 0.30 -6.31
CA PHE A 221 0.92 -0.13 -5.12
C PHE A 221 1.31 1.05 -4.23
N SER A 222 1.25 0.85 -2.93
CA SER A 222 1.82 1.78 -1.96
C SER A 222 3.34 1.89 -2.12
N ASP A 223 3.93 2.98 -1.62
CA ASP A 223 5.38 3.14 -1.70
C ASP A 223 6.13 2.01 -0.97
N SER A 224 5.59 1.54 0.16
CA SER A 224 6.19 0.41 0.89
C SER A 224 6.10 -0.92 0.12
N ASP A 225 5.02 -1.13 -0.66
CA ASP A 225 4.88 -2.34 -1.48
C ASP A 225 5.83 -2.33 -2.68
N LYS A 226 6.07 -1.16 -3.26
CA LYS A 226 7.09 -0.98 -4.29
C LYS A 226 8.49 -1.36 -3.78
N TYR A 227 8.82 -0.98 -2.53
CA TYR A 227 10.06 -1.44 -1.89
C TYR A 227 10.06 -2.96 -1.70
N SER A 228 8.93 -3.57 -1.32
CA SER A 228 8.84 -5.03 -1.19
C SER A 228 9.14 -5.75 -2.50
N ILE A 229 8.56 -5.29 -3.61
CA ILE A 229 8.81 -5.83 -4.94
C ILE A 229 10.29 -5.67 -5.32
N ALA A 230 10.84 -4.47 -5.17
CA ALA A 230 12.22 -4.20 -5.52
C ALA A 230 13.20 -5.07 -4.71
N LEU A 231 12.96 -5.24 -3.41
CA LEU A 231 13.79 -6.09 -2.54
C LEU A 231 13.66 -7.58 -2.88
N ALA A 232 12.45 -8.04 -3.24
CA ALA A 232 12.25 -9.43 -3.66
C ALA A 232 12.97 -9.78 -4.96
N MET A 233 13.18 -8.80 -5.84
CA MET A 233 13.94 -9.00 -7.08
C MET A 233 15.46 -8.96 -6.88
N SER A 234 15.94 -8.58 -5.68
CA SER A 234 17.35 -8.55 -5.32
C SER A 234 17.81 -9.80 -4.56
N SER A 235 16.87 -10.66 -4.16
CA SER A 235 17.12 -11.91 -3.43
C SER A 235 17.24 -13.06 -4.42
#